data_a3a777c98635777ba54731034e758764
#
_entry.id   a3a777c98635777ba54731034e758764
#
_cell.length_a   1.000
_cell.length_b   1.000
_cell.length_c   1.000
_cell.angle_alpha   90.00
_cell.angle_beta   90.00
_cell.angle_gamma   90.00
#
_symmetry.space_group_name_H-M   'P 1'
#
loop_
_entity.id
_entity.type
_entity.pdbx_description
1 polymer ?
#
loop_
_entity_poly.entity_id
_entity_poly.type
_entity_poly.pdbx_seq_one_letter_code
_entity_poly.pdbx_strand_id
1 'polypeptide(L)'
;MYAAVHARPDGQSTVARMAQTASRYGYDGIVVRNHGDCAATFDAEAIADEYDVAVVEGIEVRASDPSRASGLVGNHRSSKTIVAVHGDSVAINRFAVEQPTVDVLAHPTRGDGDVNHVLAKAAADNGVRLEFSLHDVLHETGGTRVRHIQSLRKLRELVEHYDVPYVVSGDPHSHLQLRAPRDLIALGETIGFSPDQIETGLREWAALIERNRRRQSDAFVEPGVWLDDE
;
A
#
# COMPACT_ATOMS: atom_id res chain seq x y z
N MET A 1 -1.84 -5.74 -12.13
CA MET A 1 -1.25 -5.68 -10.77
C MET A 1 -0.32 -4.49 -10.64
N TYR A 2 -0.25 -3.85 -9.49
CA TYR A 2 0.63 -2.69 -9.27
C TYR A 2 1.66 -3.00 -8.20
N ALA A 3 2.89 -2.47 -8.37
CA ALA A 3 3.91 -2.51 -7.33
C ALA A 3 3.91 -1.18 -6.55
N ALA A 4 3.68 -1.24 -5.23
CA ALA A 4 3.87 -0.07 -4.36
C ALA A 4 5.36 0.07 -4.03
N VAL A 5 5.94 1.25 -4.28
CA VAL A 5 7.39 1.47 -4.29
C VAL A 5 7.78 2.77 -3.59
N HIS A 6 8.99 2.80 -3.01
CA HIS A 6 9.67 4.01 -2.53
C HIS A 6 10.80 4.37 -3.48
N ALA A 7 10.70 5.55 -4.11
CA ALA A 7 11.70 6.07 -5.04
C ALA A 7 12.52 7.20 -4.40
N ARG A 8 13.59 7.66 -5.05
CA ARG A 8 14.36 8.81 -4.57
C ARG A 8 13.47 10.04 -4.35
N PRO A 9 13.67 10.80 -3.26
CA PRO A 9 14.77 10.74 -2.30
C PRO A 9 14.59 9.72 -1.17
N ASP A 10 13.42 9.11 -0.98
CA ASP A 10 13.11 8.16 0.08
C ASP A 10 13.77 6.79 -0.16
N GLY A 11 13.69 6.31 -1.39
CA GLY A 11 14.37 5.10 -1.85
C GLY A 11 15.71 5.37 -2.53
N GLN A 12 16.27 4.33 -3.16
CA GLN A 12 17.60 4.39 -3.78
C GLN A 12 17.56 4.54 -5.31
N SER A 13 16.41 4.34 -5.94
CA SER A 13 16.22 4.38 -7.38
C SER A 13 15.25 5.47 -7.80
N THR A 14 15.42 6.01 -9.01
CA THR A 14 14.46 6.96 -9.59
C THR A 14 13.14 6.26 -9.90
N VAL A 15 12.05 7.04 -10.01
CA VAL A 15 10.72 6.54 -10.42
C VAL A 15 10.80 5.86 -11.79
N ALA A 16 11.49 6.46 -12.76
CA ALA A 16 11.70 5.89 -14.09
C ALA A 16 12.38 4.50 -14.04
N ARG A 17 13.38 4.33 -13.15
CA ARG A 17 14.05 3.04 -13.00
C ARG A 17 13.15 1.99 -12.35
N MET A 18 12.30 2.40 -11.40
CA MET A 18 11.28 1.53 -10.82
C MET A 18 10.25 1.11 -11.87
N ALA A 19 9.73 2.06 -12.66
CA ALA A 19 8.77 1.83 -13.75
C ALA A 19 9.33 0.86 -14.80
N GLN A 20 10.56 1.10 -15.28
CA GLN A 20 11.24 0.21 -16.24
C GLN A 20 11.36 -1.23 -15.73
N THR A 21 11.66 -1.39 -14.43
CA THR A 21 11.81 -2.73 -13.86
C THR A 21 10.45 -3.40 -13.65
N ALA A 22 9.44 -2.63 -13.23
CA ALA A 22 8.07 -3.10 -13.08
C ALA A 22 7.48 -3.61 -14.41
N SER A 23 7.67 -2.84 -15.51
CA SER A 23 7.31 -3.25 -16.86
C SER A 23 7.91 -4.61 -17.23
N ARG A 24 9.22 -4.77 -17.02
CA ARG A 24 9.93 -6.03 -17.31
C ARG A 24 9.45 -7.22 -16.49
N TYR A 25 8.90 -6.98 -15.31
CA TYR A 25 8.38 -8.00 -14.41
C TYR A 25 6.87 -8.27 -14.59
N GLY A 26 6.23 -7.57 -15.54
CA GLY A 26 4.84 -7.79 -15.92
C GLY A 26 3.84 -7.13 -14.97
N TYR A 27 4.22 -6.02 -14.33
CA TYR A 27 3.29 -5.16 -13.64
C TYR A 27 2.59 -4.21 -14.62
N ASP A 28 1.32 -3.92 -14.37
CA ASP A 28 0.54 -2.93 -15.13
C ASP A 28 0.90 -1.49 -14.71
N GLY A 29 1.54 -1.31 -13.55
CA GLY A 29 1.96 -0.01 -13.06
C GLY A 29 2.69 -0.05 -11.72
N ILE A 30 3.05 1.15 -11.27
CA ILE A 30 3.63 1.39 -9.95
C ILE A 30 2.83 2.44 -9.19
N VAL A 31 2.77 2.30 -7.85
CA VAL A 31 2.30 3.32 -6.93
C VAL A 31 3.52 3.89 -6.20
N VAL A 32 3.89 5.12 -6.48
CA VAL A 32 4.99 5.81 -5.79
C VAL A 32 4.45 6.34 -4.48
N ARG A 33 4.81 5.71 -3.37
CA ARG A 33 4.28 6.04 -2.03
C ARG A 33 5.37 6.47 -1.05
N ASN A 34 6.28 7.32 -1.50
CA ASN A 34 7.31 7.88 -0.62
C ASN A 34 6.70 8.46 0.66
N HIS A 35 7.47 8.45 1.75
CA HIS A 35 7.07 9.14 2.98
C HIS A 35 6.90 10.64 2.73
N GLY A 36 5.95 11.26 3.42
CA GLY A 36 5.56 12.66 3.17
C GLY A 36 6.67 13.69 3.35
N ASP A 37 7.67 13.38 4.18
CA ASP A 37 8.88 14.19 4.39
C ASP A 37 9.96 13.98 3.31
N CYS A 38 9.78 12.98 2.44
CA CYS A 38 10.69 12.60 1.35
C CYS A 38 9.94 12.41 0.03
N ALA A 39 9.00 13.31 -0.29
CA ALA A 39 8.19 13.23 -1.51
C ALA A 39 9.07 13.23 -2.77
N ALA A 40 8.74 12.38 -3.73
CA ALA A 40 9.40 12.34 -5.03
C ALA A 40 8.79 13.40 -5.97
N THR A 41 9.65 13.99 -6.81
CA THR A 41 9.21 14.85 -7.91
C THR A 41 9.52 14.16 -9.23
N PHE A 42 8.51 13.93 -10.06
CA PHE A 42 8.63 13.23 -11.32
C PHE A 42 7.47 13.59 -12.25
N ASP A 43 7.66 13.37 -13.54
CA ASP A 43 6.63 13.47 -14.56
C ASP A 43 6.03 12.06 -14.76
N ALA A 44 4.83 11.85 -14.23
CA ALA A 44 4.17 10.55 -14.25
C ALA A 44 3.76 10.13 -15.67
N GLU A 45 3.28 11.08 -16.48
CA GLU A 45 2.83 10.83 -17.85
C GLU A 45 4.01 10.46 -18.75
N ALA A 46 5.08 11.25 -18.73
CA ALA A 46 6.28 10.97 -19.52
C ALA A 46 6.91 9.61 -19.16
N ILE A 47 6.93 9.22 -17.87
CA ILE A 47 7.45 7.91 -17.46
C ILE A 47 6.51 6.78 -17.87
N ALA A 48 5.19 6.99 -17.78
CA ALA A 48 4.20 6.00 -18.18
C ALA A 48 4.32 5.70 -19.69
N ASP A 49 4.44 6.74 -20.51
CA ASP A 49 4.58 6.63 -21.95
C ASP A 49 5.91 5.95 -22.36
N GLU A 50 7.01 6.27 -21.65
CA GLU A 50 8.33 5.69 -21.97
C GLU A 50 8.41 4.19 -21.67
N TYR A 51 7.77 3.71 -20.62
CA TYR A 51 7.92 2.32 -20.17
C TYR A 51 6.66 1.46 -20.31
N ASP A 52 5.58 1.99 -20.87
CA ASP A 52 4.28 1.33 -21.06
C ASP A 52 3.75 0.72 -19.74
N VAL A 53 3.76 1.52 -18.68
CA VAL A 53 3.23 1.16 -17.35
C VAL A 53 2.59 2.37 -16.68
N ALA A 54 1.47 2.19 -16.00
CA ALA A 54 0.87 3.27 -15.24
C ALA A 54 1.77 3.72 -14.07
N VAL A 55 1.89 5.04 -13.87
CA VAL A 55 2.59 5.63 -12.74
C VAL A 55 1.60 6.41 -11.90
N VAL A 56 1.39 5.98 -10.66
CA VAL A 56 0.36 6.53 -9.76
C VAL A 56 1.01 7.25 -8.60
N GLU A 57 0.58 8.49 -8.36
CA GLU A 57 1.02 9.25 -7.21
C GLU A 57 0.29 8.82 -5.94
N GLY A 58 1.05 8.34 -5.00
CA GLY A 58 0.63 8.05 -3.64
C GLY A 58 1.48 8.78 -2.62
N ILE A 59 1.16 8.59 -1.36
CA ILE A 59 1.92 9.11 -0.21
C ILE A 59 1.80 8.12 0.95
N GLU A 60 2.87 7.95 1.71
CA GLU A 60 2.86 7.27 2.99
C GLU A 60 3.06 8.29 4.11
N VAL A 61 2.02 8.49 4.90
CA VAL A 61 2.03 9.44 6.03
C VAL A 61 2.71 8.79 7.22
N ARG A 62 3.83 9.37 7.65
CA ARG A 62 4.53 9.01 8.88
C ARG A 62 4.34 10.13 9.91
N ALA A 63 3.85 9.78 11.10
CA ALA A 63 3.56 10.75 12.13
C ALA A 63 3.84 10.18 13.52
N SER A 64 4.22 11.03 14.46
CA SER A 64 4.50 10.66 15.85
C SER A 64 3.24 10.39 16.70
N ASP A 65 2.10 10.92 16.25
CA ASP A 65 0.84 10.85 16.97
C ASP A 65 -0.38 11.00 16.04
N PRO A 66 -1.58 10.57 16.47
CA PRO A 66 -2.80 10.61 15.66
C PRO A 66 -3.21 12.01 15.20
N SER A 67 -3.00 13.06 16.01
CA SER A 67 -3.39 14.42 15.66
C SER A 67 -2.58 14.93 14.47
N ARG A 68 -1.26 14.69 14.50
CA ARG A 68 -0.37 15.02 13.40
C ARG A 68 -0.68 14.18 12.15
N ALA A 69 -0.96 12.89 12.33
CA ALA A 69 -1.36 12.00 11.23
C ALA A 69 -2.62 12.53 10.53
N SER A 70 -3.63 12.95 11.29
CA SER A 70 -4.89 13.51 10.76
C SER A 70 -4.65 14.74 9.87
N GLY A 71 -3.83 15.69 10.34
CA GLY A 71 -3.48 16.89 9.56
C GLY A 71 -2.76 16.53 8.26
N LEU A 72 -1.80 15.61 8.31
CA LEU A 72 -1.05 15.18 7.13
C LEU A 72 -1.93 14.42 6.13
N VAL A 73 -2.79 13.50 6.59
CA VAL A 73 -3.77 12.80 5.73
C VAL A 73 -4.67 13.81 5.02
N GLY A 74 -5.24 14.79 5.77
CA GLY A 74 -6.07 15.84 5.20
C GLY A 74 -5.37 16.65 4.11
N ASN A 75 -4.11 17.03 4.34
CA ASN A 75 -3.32 17.80 3.39
C ASN A 75 -3.03 17.07 2.07
N HIS A 76 -2.94 15.74 2.11
CA HIS A 76 -2.58 14.94 0.93
C HIS A 76 -3.80 14.35 0.20
N ARG A 77 -4.96 14.21 0.86
CA ARG A 77 -6.09 13.47 0.30
C ARG A 77 -6.62 14.01 -1.03
N SER A 78 -6.61 15.33 -1.22
CA SER A 78 -7.09 15.96 -2.46
C SER A 78 -6.10 15.88 -3.62
N SER A 79 -4.81 15.68 -3.35
CA SER A 79 -3.74 15.73 -4.36
C SER A 79 -3.11 14.37 -4.66
N LYS A 80 -3.35 13.36 -3.84
CA LYS A 80 -2.77 12.02 -4.01
C LYS A 80 -3.84 10.98 -4.26
N THR A 81 -3.60 10.12 -5.24
CA THR A 81 -4.52 9.03 -5.55
C THR A 81 -4.57 8.02 -4.41
N ILE A 82 -3.42 7.66 -3.84
CA ILE A 82 -3.32 6.73 -2.70
C ILE A 82 -2.75 7.45 -1.48
N VAL A 83 -3.43 7.33 -0.34
CA VAL A 83 -2.95 7.78 0.96
C VAL A 83 -2.81 6.59 1.88
N ALA A 84 -1.58 6.20 2.16
CA ALA A 84 -1.23 5.21 3.16
C ALA A 84 -0.79 5.88 4.47
N VAL A 85 -0.96 5.19 5.59
CA VAL A 85 -0.42 5.60 6.89
C VAL A 85 0.57 4.55 7.35
N HIS A 86 1.78 4.98 7.68
CA HIS A 86 2.85 4.15 8.22
C HIS A 86 2.51 3.71 9.66
N GLY A 87 2.21 2.44 9.84
CA GLY A 87 1.93 1.85 11.14
C GLY A 87 3.22 1.50 11.88
N ASP A 88 3.38 2.03 13.08
CA ASP A 88 4.52 1.76 13.95
C ASP A 88 4.13 1.64 15.43
N SER A 89 2.88 2.03 15.74
CA SER A 89 2.33 1.98 17.09
C SER A 89 0.82 1.68 17.06
N VAL A 90 0.31 1.14 18.16
CA VAL A 90 -1.13 0.85 18.30
C VAL A 90 -2.00 2.10 18.13
N ALA A 91 -1.53 3.26 18.57
CA ALA A 91 -2.26 4.52 18.45
C ALA A 91 -2.39 4.99 16.98
N ILE A 92 -1.31 4.90 16.21
CA ILE A 92 -1.33 5.24 14.78
C ILE A 92 -2.12 4.20 13.99
N ASN A 93 -1.97 2.91 14.28
CA ASN A 93 -2.75 1.86 13.64
C ASN A 93 -4.25 2.08 13.85
N ARG A 94 -4.65 2.39 15.10
CA ARG A 94 -6.03 2.70 15.42
C ARG A 94 -6.54 3.91 14.67
N PHE A 95 -5.80 5.01 14.68
CA PHE A 95 -6.13 6.21 13.90
C PHE A 95 -6.36 5.84 12.43
N ALA A 96 -5.43 5.11 11.81
CA ALA A 96 -5.50 4.81 10.39
C ALA A 96 -6.75 4.00 10.03
N VAL A 97 -7.09 2.95 10.80
CA VAL A 97 -8.24 2.10 10.48
C VAL A 97 -9.59 2.74 10.81
N GLU A 98 -9.61 3.77 11.65
CA GLU A 98 -10.82 4.55 11.99
C GLU A 98 -11.08 5.71 10.99
N GLN A 99 -10.19 5.94 9.99
CA GLN A 99 -10.29 7.05 9.03
C GLN A 99 -10.66 6.58 7.62
N PRO A 100 -11.88 6.79 7.13
CA PRO A 100 -12.29 6.40 5.75
C PRO A 100 -11.51 7.12 4.63
N THR A 101 -10.77 8.18 4.98
CA THR A 101 -9.89 8.92 4.07
C THR A 101 -8.51 8.29 3.90
N VAL A 102 -8.17 7.29 4.72
CA VAL A 102 -6.98 6.46 4.59
C VAL A 102 -7.30 5.26 3.71
N ASP A 103 -6.45 4.98 2.75
CA ASP A 103 -6.62 3.85 1.85
C ASP A 103 -5.98 2.57 2.40
N VAL A 104 -4.77 2.72 2.97
CA VAL A 104 -3.95 1.60 3.42
C VAL A 104 -3.31 1.91 4.77
N LEU A 105 -3.41 0.98 5.72
CA LEU A 105 -2.52 0.93 6.87
C LEU A 105 -1.29 0.10 6.47
N ALA A 106 -0.19 0.79 6.17
CA ALA A 106 1.09 0.19 5.84
C ALA A 106 1.80 -0.33 7.10
N HIS A 107 2.53 -1.42 6.98
CA HIS A 107 3.35 -2.00 8.06
C HIS A 107 2.65 -2.18 9.42
N PRO A 108 1.41 -2.71 9.51
CA PRO A 108 0.59 -2.70 10.72
C PRO A 108 1.23 -3.43 11.93
N THR A 109 2.23 -4.27 11.69
CA THR A 109 2.91 -5.09 12.71
C THR A 109 4.36 -4.65 12.97
N ARG A 110 4.75 -3.46 12.50
CA ARG A 110 6.10 -2.92 12.68
C ARG A 110 6.23 -2.16 14.00
N GLY A 111 7.45 -2.10 14.56
CA GLY A 111 7.70 -1.40 15.81
C GLY A 111 6.86 -1.95 16.97
N ASP A 112 6.16 -1.06 17.66
CA ASP A 112 5.18 -1.41 18.70
C ASP A 112 3.75 -1.54 18.14
N GLY A 113 3.61 -1.57 16.80
CA GLY A 113 2.34 -1.76 16.11
C GLY A 113 1.81 -3.18 16.27
N ASP A 114 0.52 -3.30 16.50
CA ASP A 114 -0.21 -4.58 16.49
C ASP A 114 -1.61 -4.36 15.92
N VAL A 115 -2.21 -5.43 15.44
CA VAL A 115 -3.60 -5.47 15.02
C VAL A 115 -4.33 -6.52 15.84
N ASN A 116 -5.41 -6.10 16.46
CA ASN A 116 -6.33 -6.98 17.17
C ASN A 116 -7.71 -7.00 16.48
N HIS A 117 -8.63 -7.79 17.03
CA HIS A 117 -9.97 -7.92 16.47
C HIS A 117 -10.77 -6.60 16.40
N VAL A 118 -10.49 -5.63 17.28
CA VAL A 118 -11.17 -4.32 17.25
C VAL A 118 -10.68 -3.51 16.05
N LEU A 119 -9.34 -3.47 15.83
CA LEU A 119 -8.76 -2.77 14.70
C LEU A 119 -9.10 -3.46 13.37
N ALA A 120 -9.14 -4.79 13.33
CA ALA A 120 -9.56 -5.55 12.16
C ALA A 120 -11.00 -5.20 11.74
N LYS A 121 -11.95 -5.17 12.69
CA LYS A 121 -13.33 -4.74 12.42
C LYS A 121 -13.41 -3.29 11.94
N ALA A 122 -12.71 -2.38 12.60
CA ALA A 122 -12.69 -0.98 12.20
C ALA A 122 -12.13 -0.81 10.77
N ALA A 123 -11.09 -1.56 10.40
CA ALA A 123 -10.55 -1.56 9.04
C ALA A 123 -11.58 -2.05 8.02
N ALA A 124 -12.30 -3.14 8.32
CA ALA A 124 -13.36 -3.67 7.46
C ALA A 124 -14.51 -2.66 7.30
N ASP A 125 -15.01 -2.10 8.40
CA ASP A 125 -16.14 -1.16 8.41
C ASP A 125 -15.82 0.14 7.64
N ASN A 126 -14.58 0.63 7.71
CA ASN A 126 -14.14 1.86 7.04
C ASN A 126 -13.51 1.61 5.67
N GLY A 127 -13.37 0.34 5.25
CA GLY A 127 -12.77 -0.02 3.97
C GLY A 127 -11.30 0.36 3.87
N VAL A 128 -10.56 0.37 4.97
CA VAL A 128 -9.11 0.58 5.02
C VAL A 128 -8.42 -0.77 4.83
N ARG A 129 -7.49 -0.84 3.88
CA ARG A 129 -6.74 -2.06 3.59
C ARG A 129 -5.61 -2.25 4.58
N LEU A 130 -5.49 -3.45 5.12
CA LEU A 130 -4.30 -3.83 5.87
C LEU A 130 -3.22 -4.32 4.90
N GLU A 131 -2.00 -3.85 5.05
CA GLU A 131 -0.91 -4.26 4.16
C GLU A 131 -0.19 -5.49 4.69
N PHE A 132 -0.02 -6.48 3.81
CA PHE A 132 0.98 -7.53 3.95
C PHE A 132 2.25 -7.13 3.21
N SER A 133 3.14 -6.40 3.90
CA SER A 133 4.47 -6.08 3.37
C SER A 133 5.39 -7.29 3.48
N LEU A 134 5.92 -7.73 2.35
CA LEU A 134 6.86 -8.86 2.28
C LEU A 134 8.33 -8.39 2.39
N HIS A 135 8.58 -7.09 2.57
CA HIS A 135 9.91 -6.49 2.60
C HIS A 135 10.83 -7.17 3.61
N ASP A 136 10.41 -7.22 4.87
CA ASP A 136 11.24 -7.74 5.95
C ASP A 136 11.48 -9.26 5.81
N VAL A 137 10.51 -9.99 5.25
CA VAL A 137 10.72 -11.42 4.94
C VAL A 137 11.74 -11.61 3.81
N LEU A 138 11.80 -10.69 2.84
CA LEU A 138 12.76 -10.74 1.75
C LEU A 138 14.18 -10.35 2.17
N HIS A 139 14.32 -9.41 3.09
CA HIS A 139 15.60 -8.75 3.38
C HIS A 139 16.20 -9.12 4.74
N GLU A 140 15.41 -9.55 5.72
CA GLU A 140 15.88 -9.98 7.01
C GLU A 140 16.33 -11.45 7.01
N THR A 141 17.10 -11.84 8.03
CA THR A 141 17.60 -13.21 8.19
C THR A 141 17.37 -13.76 9.59
N GLY A 142 17.56 -15.06 9.76
CA GLY A 142 17.54 -15.72 11.07
C GLY A 142 16.24 -15.50 11.85
N GLY A 143 16.35 -15.27 13.14
CA GLY A 143 15.20 -15.12 14.05
C GLY A 143 14.31 -13.90 13.75
N THR A 144 14.88 -12.83 13.18
CA THR A 144 14.10 -11.64 12.76
C THR A 144 13.14 -11.99 11.64
N ARG A 145 13.63 -12.65 10.58
CA ARG A 145 12.74 -13.14 9.49
C ARG A 145 11.62 -14.03 10.02
N VAL A 146 11.94 -14.95 10.95
CA VAL A 146 10.93 -15.86 11.53
C VAL A 146 9.85 -15.08 12.27
N ARG A 147 10.20 -14.03 13.03
CA ARG A 147 9.22 -13.17 13.70
C ARG A 147 8.31 -12.45 12.70
N HIS A 148 8.87 -11.91 11.61
CA HIS A 148 8.04 -11.26 10.56
C HIS A 148 7.08 -12.25 9.92
N ILE A 149 7.51 -13.46 9.61
CA ILE A 149 6.62 -14.52 9.09
C ILE A 149 5.51 -14.84 10.09
N GLN A 150 5.81 -14.94 11.38
CA GLN A 150 4.80 -15.20 12.42
C GLN A 150 3.80 -14.05 12.54
N SER A 151 4.27 -12.79 12.47
CA SER A 151 3.41 -11.60 12.49
C SER A 151 2.46 -11.56 11.29
N LEU A 152 2.95 -11.87 10.09
CA LEU A 152 2.13 -11.94 8.87
C LEU A 152 1.08 -13.06 8.96
N ARG A 153 1.43 -14.23 9.53
CA ARG A 153 0.47 -15.33 9.76
C ARG A 153 -0.64 -14.92 10.71
N LYS A 154 -0.29 -14.26 11.84
CA LYS A 154 -1.28 -13.74 12.79
C LYS A 154 -2.20 -12.70 12.13
N LEU A 155 -1.63 -11.78 11.35
CA LEU A 155 -2.39 -10.78 10.63
C LEU A 155 -3.34 -11.43 9.61
N ARG A 156 -2.89 -12.46 8.88
CA ARG A 156 -3.71 -13.22 7.94
C ARG A 156 -4.93 -13.84 8.62
N GLU A 157 -4.74 -14.50 9.77
CA GLU A 157 -5.85 -15.11 10.52
C GLU A 157 -6.92 -14.06 10.89
N LEU A 158 -6.51 -12.85 11.27
CA LEU A 158 -7.44 -11.76 11.55
C LEU A 158 -8.15 -11.26 10.30
N VAL A 159 -7.41 -11.08 9.20
CA VAL A 159 -7.95 -10.63 7.92
C VAL A 159 -9.00 -11.63 7.39
N GLU A 160 -8.69 -12.92 7.42
CA GLU A 160 -9.62 -13.98 6.99
C GLU A 160 -10.86 -14.07 7.90
N HIS A 161 -10.66 -13.94 9.22
CA HIS A 161 -11.76 -14.09 10.18
C HIS A 161 -12.77 -12.94 10.14
N TYR A 162 -12.30 -11.72 9.87
CA TYR A 162 -13.13 -10.51 9.86
C TYR A 162 -13.41 -9.95 8.47
N ASP A 163 -13.03 -10.69 7.42
CA ASP A 163 -13.20 -10.29 6.00
C ASP A 163 -12.64 -8.88 5.74
N VAL A 164 -11.44 -8.60 6.27
CA VAL A 164 -10.80 -7.29 6.14
C VAL A 164 -10.21 -7.15 4.75
N PRO A 165 -10.48 -6.05 4.01
CA PRO A 165 -9.79 -5.80 2.77
C PRO A 165 -8.28 -5.61 2.99
N TYR A 166 -7.46 -6.12 2.08
CA TYR A 166 -6.01 -6.07 2.23
C TYR A 166 -5.29 -5.86 0.91
N VAL A 167 -4.06 -5.38 1.02
CA VAL A 167 -3.12 -5.30 -0.10
C VAL A 167 -1.87 -6.11 0.22
N VAL A 168 -1.19 -6.56 -0.82
CA VAL A 168 0.14 -7.19 -0.73
C VAL A 168 1.16 -6.31 -1.43
N SER A 169 2.34 -6.14 -0.84
CA SER A 169 3.46 -5.43 -1.44
C SER A 169 4.80 -6.11 -1.20
N GLY A 170 5.73 -5.96 -2.14
CA GLY A 170 7.15 -6.25 -1.93
C GLY A 170 7.87 -5.10 -1.26
N ASP A 171 7.26 -3.92 -1.25
CA ASP A 171 7.73 -2.66 -0.66
C ASP A 171 9.21 -2.35 -0.98
N PRO A 172 9.59 -2.30 -2.28
CA PRO A 172 10.97 -2.09 -2.67
C PRO A 172 11.38 -0.62 -2.52
N HIS A 173 12.55 -0.39 -1.92
CA HIS A 173 13.24 0.90 -1.87
C HIS A 173 14.30 1.04 -2.98
N SER A 174 14.46 0.04 -3.82
CA SER A 174 15.35 0.02 -4.98
C SER A 174 14.77 -0.87 -6.06
N HIS A 175 15.04 -0.53 -7.34
CA HIS A 175 14.68 -1.40 -8.46
C HIS A 175 15.29 -2.81 -8.35
N LEU A 176 16.41 -2.96 -7.64
CA LEU A 176 17.03 -4.26 -7.35
C LEU A 176 16.26 -5.11 -6.33
N GLN A 177 15.43 -4.47 -5.53
CA GLN A 177 14.58 -5.13 -4.54
C GLN A 177 13.20 -5.49 -5.10
N LEU A 178 12.80 -4.91 -6.24
CA LEU A 178 11.55 -5.26 -6.89
C LEU A 178 11.55 -6.75 -7.23
N ARG A 179 10.41 -7.41 -7.03
CA ARG A 179 10.19 -8.84 -7.33
C ARG A 179 9.02 -8.96 -8.29
N ALA A 180 9.08 -9.93 -9.19
CA ALA A 180 7.95 -10.22 -10.07
C ALA A 180 6.76 -10.76 -9.25
N PRO A 181 5.50 -10.57 -9.69
CA PRO A 181 4.32 -11.08 -9.00
C PRO A 181 4.43 -12.57 -8.64
N ARG A 182 4.92 -13.39 -9.57
CA ARG A 182 5.14 -14.83 -9.35
C ARG A 182 6.08 -15.14 -8.18
N ASP A 183 7.10 -14.30 -7.95
CA ASP A 183 8.07 -14.49 -6.88
C ASP A 183 7.43 -14.14 -5.53
N LEU A 184 6.57 -13.11 -5.49
CA LEU A 184 5.79 -12.76 -4.30
C LEU A 184 4.73 -13.81 -3.98
N ILE A 185 4.09 -14.40 -5.00
CA ILE A 185 3.15 -15.53 -4.84
C ILE A 185 3.87 -16.72 -4.19
N ALA A 186 5.00 -17.14 -4.75
CA ALA A 186 5.78 -18.25 -4.21
C ALA A 186 6.27 -17.99 -2.78
N LEU A 187 6.65 -16.75 -2.46
CA LEU A 187 7.01 -16.36 -1.09
C LEU A 187 5.79 -16.43 -0.15
N GLY A 188 4.63 -15.95 -0.62
CA GLY A 188 3.37 -16.00 0.14
C GLY A 188 2.98 -17.43 0.52
N GLU A 189 3.14 -18.41 -0.36
CA GLU A 189 2.90 -19.82 -0.07
C GLU A 189 3.78 -20.33 1.07
N THR A 190 5.05 -19.90 1.12
CA THR A 190 5.97 -20.24 2.21
C THR A 190 5.51 -19.67 3.56
N ILE A 191 4.84 -18.51 3.54
CA ILE A 191 4.26 -17.88 4.74
C ILE A 191 2.96 -18.59 5.15
N GLY A 192 2.26 -19.21 4.20
CA GLY A 192 1.01 -19.95 4.40
C GLY A 192 -0.21 -19.32 3.73
N PHE A 193 0.00 -18.38 2.80
CA PHE A 193 -1.06 -17.88 1.92
C PHE A 193 -1.30 -18.86 0.77
N SER A 194 -2.51 -18.86 0.21
CA SER A 194 -2.71 -19.44 -1.11
C SER A 194 -2.20 -18.51 -2.21
N PRO A 195 -1.87 -19.05 -3.40
CA PRO A 195 -1.54 -18.22 -4.57
C PRO A 195 -2.58 -17.14 -4.85
N ASP A 196 -3.87 -17.49 -4.81
CA ASP A 196 -5.00 -16.60 -5.05
C ASP A 196 -5.08 -15.45 -4.03
N GLN A 197 -4.73 -15.70 -2.78
CA GLN A 197 -4.71 -14.66 -1.75
C GLN A 197 -3.65 -13.59 -2.03
N ILE A 198 -2.45 -14.00 -2.42
CA ILE A 198 -1.39 -13.05 -2.78
C ILE A 198 -1.75 -12.30 -4.06
N GLU A 199 -2.27 -13.00 -5.06
CA GLU A 199 -2.70 -12.41 -6.31
C GLU A 199 -3.82 -11.37 -6.10
N THR A 200 -4.82 -11.69 -5.28
CA THR A 200 -5.89 -10.78 -4.88
C THR A 200 -5.33 -9.51 -4.23
N GLY A 201 -4.45 -9.64 -3.26
CA GLY A 201 -3.84 -8.49 -2.60
C GLY A 201 -2.94 -7.63 -3.51
N LEU A 202 -2.28 -8.23 -4.51
CA LEU A 202 -1.53 -7.50 -5.53
C LEU A 202 -2.45 -6.77 -6.52
N ARG A 203 -3.62 -7.31 -6.82
CA ARG A 203 -4.63 -6.67 -7.68
C ARG A 203 -5.42 -5.57 -6.95
N GLU A 204 -5.53 -5.65 -5.65
CA GLU A 204 -6.32 -4.69 -4.85
C GLU A 204 -5.80 -3.25 -4.97
N TRP A 205 -4.51 -3.06 -5.27
CA TRP A 205 -3.98 -1.74 -5.60
C TRP A 205 -4.68 -1.10 -6.81
N ALA A 206 -5.00 -1.89 -7.84
CA ALA A 206 -5.73 -1.40 -9.01
C ALA A 206 -7.16 -0.98 -8.64
N ALA A 207 -7.85 -1.77 -7.83
CA ALA A 207 -9.21 -1.44 -7.35
C ALA A 207 -9.22 -0.15 -6.51
N LEU A 208 -8.22 0.05 -5.64
CA LEU A 208 -8.03 1.29 -4.89
C LEU A 208 -7.81 2.50 -5.79
N ILE A 209 -6.93 2.37 -6.79
CA ILE A 209 -6.62 3.44 -7.74
C ILE A 209 -7.88 3.83 -8.51
N GLU A 210 -8.60 2.86 -9.03
CA GLU A 210 -9.84 3.10 -9.78
C GLU A 210 -10.89 3.78 -8.90
N ARG A 211 -11.14 3.26 -7.69
CA ARG A 211 -12.06 3.86 -6.71
C ARG A 211 -11.73 5.32 -6.44
N ASN A 212 -10.44 5.61 -6.20
CA ASN A 212 -10.03 6.95 -5.80
C ASN A 212 -10.01 7.94 -6.97
N ARG A 213 -9.63 7.50 -8.16
CA ARG A 213 -9.75 8.32 -9.37
C ARG A 213 -11.19 8.70 -9.66
N ARG A 214 -12.12 7.77 -9.51
CA ARG A 214 -13.57 8.09 -9.61
C ARG A 214 -13.98 9.14 -8.58
N ARG A 215 -13.56 9.00 -7.31
CA ARG A 215 -13.89 9.97 -6.25
C ARG A 215 -13.27 11.36 -6.46
N GLN A 216 -12.19 11.44 -7.23
CA GLN A 216 -11.50 12.68 -7.57
C GLN A 216 -12.00 13.30 -8.90
N SER A 217 -12.87 12.61 -9.64
CA SER A 217 -13.44 13.14 -10.88
C SER A 217 -14.54 14.17 -10.61
N ASP A 218 -14.73 15.09 -11.54
CA ASP A 218 -15.77 16.14 -11.46
C ASP A 218 -17.19 15.57 -11.47
N ALA A 219 -17.37 14.33 -11.93
CA ALA A 219 -18.65 13.62 -11.90
C ALA A 219 -19.05 13.11 -10.50
N PHE A 220 -18.14 13.10 -9.51
CA PHE A 220 -18.43 12.60 -8.18
C PHE A 220 -19.10 13.68 -7.32
N VAL A 221 -20.30 13.43 -6.83
CA VAL A 221 -21.03 14.33 -5.90
C VAL A 221 -20.90 13.82 -4.46
N GLU A 222 -21.32 12.58 -4.22
CA GLU A 222 -21.23 11.92 -2.90
C GLU A 222 -21.27 10.38 -3.09
N PRO A 223 -20.96 9.58 -2.08
CA PRO A 223 -21.04 8.12 -2.20
C PRO A 223 -22.38 7.64 -2.71
N GLY A 224 -22.39 7.05 -3.92
CA GLY A 224 -23.58 6.56 -4.61
C GLY A 224 -24.30 7.58 -5.50
N VAL A 225 -23.83 8.83 -5.58
CA VAL A 225 -24.39 9.88 -6.44
C VAL A 225 -23.33 10.40 -7.41
N TRP A 226 -23.64 10.35 -8.69
CA TRP A 226 -22.78 10.77 -9.80
C TRP A 226 -23.54 11.75 -10.69
N LEU A 227 -22.82 12.67 -11.30
CA LEU A 227 -23.39 13.47 -12.40
C LEU A 227 -23.41 12.58 -13.65
N ASP A 228 -24.57 12.43 -14.29
CA ASP A 228 -24.66 11.81 -15.60
C ASP A 228 -24.02 12.76 -16.63
N ASP A 229 -23.09 12.22 -17.43
CA ASP A 229 -22.59 12.92 -18.61
C ASP A 229 -23.74 13.02 -19.62
N GLU A 230 -24.22 14.26 -19.94
CA GLU A 230 -25.15 14.54 -21.02
C GLU A 230 -24.47 14.37 -22.39
#